data_70b5704f81653c117777541a1c146b03
#
_entry.id   70b5704f81653c117777541a1c146b03
#
_cell.length_a   1.000
_cell.length_b   1.000
_cell.length_c   1.000
_cell.angle_alpha   90.00
_cell.angle_beta   90.00
_cell.angle_gamma   90.00
#
_symmetry.space_group_name_H-M   'P 1'
#
loop_
_entity.id
_entity.type
_entity.pdbx_description
1 polymer ?
#
loop_
_entity_poly.entity_id
_entity_poly.type
_entity_poly.pdbx_seq_one_letter_code
_entity_poly.pdbx_strand_id
1 'polypeptide(L)' 'MSIKVRYFASLGEHVGRTESDLEFAQDLTVRDIWQLDTSGKPIPENLLAAVNMEYAGLDVQVQDGDEVAFFPPVTGG' A
#
# COMPACT_ATOMS: atom_id res chain seq x y z
N MET A 1 13.44 3.52 11.27
CA MET A 1 13.33 2.69 10.06
C MET A 1 11.89 2.48 9.75
N SER A 2 11.48 2.94 8.60
CA SER A 2 10.06 2.95 8.28
C SER A 2 9.83 2.71 6.80
N ILE A 3 8.58 2.40 6.49
CA ILE A 3 8.10 2.28 5.13
C ILE A 3 7.11 3.42 4.93
N LYS A 4 7.30 4.17 3.85
CA LYS A 4 6.35 5.21 3.50
C LYS A 4 5.20 4.59 2.73
N VAL A 5 3.97 4.90 3.14
CA VAL A 5 2.78 4.36 2.50
C VAL A 5 1.99 5.52 1.93
N ARG A 6 1.55 5.38 0.69
CA ARG A 6 0.75 6.40 0.02
C ARG A 6 -0.53 5.82 -0.54
N TYR A 7 -1.59 6.59 -0.47
CA TYR A 7 -2.89 6.21 -1.00
C TYR A 7 -3.33 7.26 -2.01
N PHE A 8 -3.51 6.84 -3.25
CA PHE A 8 -3.84 7.76 -4.33
C PHE A 8 -5.32 7.77 -4.68
N ALA A 9 -5.77 8.87 -5.23
CA ALA A 9 -7.12 9.06 -5.71
C ALA A 9 -8.14 8.74 -4.61
N SER A 10 -9.19 8.00 -4.97
CA SER A 10 -10.27 7.71 -4.03
C SER A 10 -9.83 6.85 -2.84
N LEU A 11 -8.68 6.19 -2.91
CA LEU A 11 -8.21 5.39 -1.78
C LEU A 11 -7.90 6.25 -0.57
N GLY A 12 -7.44 7.48 -0.78
CA GLY A 12 -7.19 8.38 0.34
C GLY A 12 -8.44 8.62 1.17
N GLU A 13 -9.57 8.78 0.52
CA GLU A 13 -10.84 8.96 1.20
C GLU A 13 -11.29 7.66 1.87
N HIS A 14 -11.10 6.54 1.18
CA HIS A 14 -11.49 5.23 1.70
C HIS A 14 -10.73 4.88 2.98
N VAL A 15 -9.44 5.16 3.00
CA VAL A 15 -8.58 4.84 4.14
C VAL A 15 -8.62 5.94 5.20
N GLY A 16 -8.85 7.18 4.81
CA GLY A 16 -8.90 8.31 5.72
C GLY A 16 -7.59 9.06 5.83
N ARG A 17 -6.65 8.80 4.94
CA ARG A 17 -5.37 9.51 4.89
C ARG A 17 -4.75 9.32 3.51
N THR A 18 -3.85 10.21 3.13
CA THR A 18 -3.19 10.11 1.84
C THR A 18 -1.78 9.59 1.93
N GLU A 19 -1.16 9.68 3.10
CA GLU A 19 0.14 9.06 3.32
C GLU A 19 0.35 8.77 4.80
N SER A 20 1.30 7.88 5.07
CA SER A 20 1.56 7.41 6.40
C SER A 20 2.97 6.86 6.45
N ASP A 21 3.52 6.74 7.63
CA ASP A 21 4.79 6.05 7.86
C ASP A 21 4.51 4.85 8.75
N LEU A 22 4.92 3.68 8.27
CA LEU A 22 4.73 2.44 9.00
C LEU A 22 6.08 1.93 9.46
N GLU A 23 6.16 1.52 10.72
CA GLU A 23 7.41 0.98 11.23
C GLU A 23 7.74 -0.32 10.50
N PHE A 24 8.99 -0.43 10.05
CA PHE A 24 9.42 -1.61 9.31
C PHE A 24 9.58 -2.82 10.24
N ALA A 25 9.12 -3.97 9.76
CA ALA A 25 9.37 -5.26 10.39
C ALA A 25 9.79 -6.22 9.28
N GLN A 26 10.49 -7.28 9.66
CA GLN A 26 10.97 -8.25 8.68
C GLN A 26 9.83 -9.03 8.04
N ASP A 27 10.07 -9.44 6.82
CA ASP A 27 9.16 -10.34 6.08
C ASP A 27 7.78 -9.76 5.81
N LEU A 28 7.69 -8.44 5.70
CA LEU A 28 6.42 -7.81 5.32
C LEU A 28 6.24 -7.81 3.82
N THR A 29 5.04 -8.17 3.38
CA THR A 29 4.65 -8.05 1.98
C THR A 29 3.81 -6.80 1.78
N VAL A 30 3.55 -6.45 0.52
CA VAL A 30 2.67 -5.34 0.19
C VAL A 30 1.30 -5.55 0.85
N ARG A 31 0.79 -6.78 0.84
CA ARG A 31 -0.47 -7.12 1.49
C ARG A 31 -0.42 -6.81 2.99
N ASP A 32 0.69 -7.17 3.63
CA ASP A 32 0.85 -6.90 5.06
C ASP A 32 0.86 -5.41 5.36
N ILE A 33 1.48 -4.62 4.48
CA ILE A 33 1.49 -3.18 4.63
C ILE A 33 0.06 -2.63 4.64
N TRP A 34 -0.77 -3.08 3.70
CA TRP A 34 -2.17 -2.65 3.68
C TRP A 34 -2.87 -3.02 4.98
N GLN A 35 -2.73 -4.26 5.42
CA GLN A 35 -3.41 -4.75 6.61
C GLN A 35 -3.00 -3.98 7.85
N LEU A 36 -1.72 -3.74 8.00
CA LEU A 36 -1.21 -3.03 9.18
C LEU A 36 -1.59 -1.56 9.16
N ASP A 37 -1.42 -0.91 8.02
CA ASP A 37 -1.62 0.53 7.95
C ASP A 37 -3.09 0.94 7.96
N THR A 38 -3.97 0.07 7.49
CA THR A 38 -5.41 0.36 7.48
C THR A 38 -6.15 -0.29 8.64
N SER A 39 -5.43 -0.92 9.56
CA SER A 39 -6.03 -1.62 10.71
C SER A 39 -6.99 -2.72 10.27
N GLY A 40 -6.61 -3.45 9.25
CA GLY A 40 -7.35 -4.61 8.82
C GLY A 40 -8.52 -4.36 7.87
N LYS A 41 -8.56 -3.20 7.22
CA LYS A 41 -9.60 -2.96 6.22
C LYS A 41 -9.52 -4.00 5.10
N PRO A 42 -10.65 -4.43 4.55
CA PRO A 42 -10.63 -5.35 3.42
C PRO A 42 -9.88 -4.76 2.24
N ILE A 43 -9.14 -5.61 1.55
CA ILE A 43 -8.42 -5.17 0.35
C ILE A 43 -9.42 -5.03 -0.79
N PRO A 44 -9.51 -3.84 -1.42
CA PRO A 44 -10.44 -3.67 -2.54
C PRO A 44 -10.11 -4.61 -3.69
N GLU A 45 -11.13 -5.04 -4.42
CA GLU A 45 -10.94 -5.84 -5.60
C GLU A 45 -10.12 -5.07 -6.62
N ASN A 46 -9.17 -5.75 -7.24
CA ASN A 46 -8.30 -5.15 -8.27
C ASN A 46 -7.47 -3.97 -7.78
N LEU A 47 -7.15 -3.97 -6.48
CA LEU A 47 -6.25 -2.97 -5.94
C LEU A 47 -4.90 -3.05 -6.65
N LEU A 48 -4.36 -1.90 -7.04
CA LEU A 48 -3.03 -1.81 -7.62
C LEU A 48 -2.05 -1.30 -6.58
N ALA A 49 -0.83 -1.78 -6.66
CA ALA A 49 0.22 -1.34 -5.75
C ALA A 49 1.53 -1.16 -6.50
N ALA A 50 2.37 -0.29 -5.98
CA ALA A 50 3.71 -0.09 -6.50
C ALA A 50 4.68 0.02 -5.33
N VAL A 51 5.88 -0.49 -5.52
CA VAL A 51 6.96 -0.37 -4.56
C VAL A 51 8.06 0.43 -5.24
N ASN A 52 8.41 1.57 -4.65
CA ASN A 52 9.41 2.47 -5.22
C ASN A 52 9.11 2.79 -6.69
N MET A 53 7.83 3.11 -6.97
CA MET A 53 7.33 3.52 -8.27
C MET A 53 7.29 2.41 -9.33
N GLU A 54 7.43 1.16 -8.93
CA GLU A 54 7.30 0.03 -9.84
C GLU A 54 6.11 -0.81 -9.41
N TYR A 55 5.22 -1.13 -10.34
CA TYR A 55 4.06 -1.98 -10.02
C TYR A 55 4.50 -3.29 -9.40
N ALA A 56 3.80 -3.70 -8.37
CA ALA A 56 4.13 -4.91 -7.64
C ALA A 56 2.85 -5.62 -7.21
N GLY A 57 2.93 -6.93 -7.15
CA GLY A 57 1.83 -7.73 -6.62
C GLY A 57 1.76 -7.65 -5.11
N LEU A 58 0.64 -8.10 -4.57
CA LEU A 58 0.42 -8.04 -3.12
C LEU A 58 1.36 -8.94 -2.32
N ASP A 59 1.95 -9.94 -2.97
CA ASP A 59 2.83 -10.89 -2.30
C ASP A 59 4.31 -10.53 -2.39
N VAL A 60 4.62 -9.38 -2.97
CA VAL A 60 6.01 -8.90 -3.06
C VAL A 60 6.45 -8.42 -1.69
N GLN A 61 7.64 -8.85 -1.27
CA GLN A 61 8.21 -8.40 0.01
C GLN A 61 8.76 -6.99 -0.12
N VAL A 62 8.61 -6.21 0.96
CA VAL A 62 9.13 -4.86 1.03
C VAL A 62 10.36 -4.82 1.91
N GLN A 63 11.19 -3.82 1.69
CA GLN A 63 12.41 -3.61 2.44
C GLN A 63 12.33 -2.33 3.24
N ASP A 64 13.16 -2.23 4.27
CA ASP A 64 13.25 -1.01 5.05
C ASP A 64 13.57 0.18 4.15
N GLY A 65 12.83 1.26 4.31
CA GLY A 65 13.03 2.45 3.50
C GLY A 65 12.24 2.48 2.20
N ASP A 66 11.52 1.42 1.87
CA ASP A 66 10.72 1.39 0.65
C ASP A 66 9.52 2.33 0.75
N GLU A 67 9.05 2.75 -0.41
CA GLU A 67 7.81 3.50 -0.53
C GLU A 67 6.80 2.61 -1.21
N VAL A 68 5.68 2.37 -0.54
CA VAL A 68 4.59 1.54 -1.07
C VAL A 68 3.41 2.45 -1.39
N ALA A 69 2.94 2.39 -2.61
CA ALA A 69 1.81 3.20 -3.05
C ALA A 69 0.65 2.29 -3.44
N PHE A 70 -0.55 2.69 -3.07
CA PHE A 70 -1.76 1.96 -3.41
C PHE A 70 -2.62 2.83 -4.32
N PHE A 71 -3.20 2.22 -5.33
CA PHE A 71 -4.03 2.90 -6.32
C PHE A 71 -5.35 2.17 -6.47
N PRO A 72 -6.45 2.90 -6.72
CA PRO A 72 -7.69 2.22 -7.06
C PRO A 72 -7.56 1.56 -8.43
N PRO A 73 -8.38 0.55 -8.70
CA PRO A 73 -8.35 -0.05 -10.03
C PRO A 73 -8.67 0.97 -11.09
N VAL A 74 -7.99 0.84 -12.24
CA VAL A 74 -8.29 1.68 -13.38
C VAL A 74 -9.52 1.12 -14.05
N THR A 75 -10.63 1.84 -13.93
CA THR A 75 -11.84 1.43 -14.62
C THR A 75 -11.71 1.92 -16.05
N GLY A 76 -11.57 0.99 -16.96
CA GLY A 76 -11.51 1.30 -18.36
C GLY A 76 -12.76 2.00 -18.82
N GLY A 77 -12.61 3.12 -19.18
CA GLY A 77 -13.55 3.85 -19.78
C GLY A 77 -14.75 4.27 -19.80
#